data_0cce25ae014bf3625c58b3caa94aabc8
#
_entry.id   0cce25ae014bf3625c58b3caa94aabc8
#
_cell.length_a   1.000
_cell.length_b   1.000
_cell.length_c   1.000
_cell.angle_alpha   90.00
_cell.angle_beta   90.00
_cell.angle_gamma   90.00
#
_symmetry.space_group_name_H-M   'P 1'
#
loop_
_entity.id
_entity.type
_entity.pdbx_description
1 polymer ?
#
loop_
_entity_poly.entity_id
_entity_poly.type
_entity_poly.pdbx_seq_one_letter_code
_entity_poly.pdbx_strand_id
1 'polypeptide(L)'
;MEQGLLHLYWGDGKGKTTAAMGLALRALGSGKRVVIVQFLKGGNSGEIPLLAQLGAEIYRGKAGQKFVFQMTPEEKAATRELQNQNLAAAIAQPADLLILDEAGSAEELDMVDVDLLKKAVLERPAGCECVLTAHAPPQWLLDAADYSTEMKCHRHPYQKGIKARKGIEY
;
A
#
# COMPACT_ATOMS: atom_id res chain seq x y z
N MET A 1 -17.11 -17.13 11.99
CA MET A 1 -15.98 -16.64 11.18
C MET A 1 -15.46 -15.40 11.85
N GLU A 2 -14.16 -15.28 12.05
CA GLU A 2 -13.56 -14.04 12.54
C GLU A 2 -13.81 -12.94 11.51
N GLN A 3 -14.20 -11.77 11.97
CA GLN A 3 -14.40 -10.60 11.11
C GLN A 3 -13.05 -10.01 10.75
N GLY A 4 -12.80 -9.77 9.47
CA GLY A 4 -11.62 -9.03 9.02
C GLY A 4 -11.80 -7.52 9.25
N LEU A 5 -10.80 -6.88 9.85
CA LEU A 5 -10.80 -5.47 10.19
C LEU A 5 -10.05 -4.63 9.16
N LEU A 6 -10.35 -3.35 9.10
CA LEU A 6 -9.68 -2.36 8.26
C LEU A 6 -8.68 -1.56 9.08
N HIS A 7 -7.40 -1.65 8.70
CA HIS A 7 -6.33 -0.87 9.30
C HIS A 7 -5.91 0.27 8.37
N LEU A 8 -5.77 1.44 8.92
CA LEU A 8 -5.23 2.61 8.25
C LEU A 8 -3.99 3.12 8.99
N TYR A 9 -2.83 3.04 8.33
CA TYR A 9 -1.58 3.64 8.82
C TYR A 9 -1.28 4.88 7.98
N TRP A 10 -1.30 6.06 8.60
CA TRP A 10 -1.26 7.32 7.88
C TRP A 10 -0.39 8.38 8.55
N GLY A 11 -0.22 9.51 7.89
CA GLY A 11 0.54 10.63 8.40
C GLY A 11 1.87 10.86 7.67
N ASP A 12 2.60 11.86 8.10
CA ASP A 12 3.87 12.32 7.54
C ASP A 12 5.10 11.60 8.11
N GLY A 13 4.91 10.80 9.16
CA GLY A 13 5.97 10.07 9.83
C GLY A 13 6.40 8.79 9.11
N LYS A 14 7.64 8.38 9.35
CA LYS A 14 8.21 7.14 8.85
C LYS A 14 7.57 5.92 9.54
N GLY A 15 7.43 4.81 8.79
CA GLY A 15 7.07 3.50 9.35
C GLY A 15 5.77 2.91 8.84
N LYS A 16 4.96 3.64 8.07
CA LYS A 16 3.67 3.16 7.54
C LYS A 16 3.81 1.86 6.74
N THR A 17 4.62 1.88 5.69
CA THR A 17 4.93 0.68 4.88
C THR A 17 5.60 -0.39 5.73
N THR A 18 6.57 -0.02 6.57
CA THR A 18 7.28 -0.97 7.44
C THR A 18 6.32 -1.71 8.39
N ALA A 19 5.36 -1.01 8.98
CA ALA A 19 4.33 -1.62 9.83
C ALA A 19 3.44 -2.57 9.03
N ALA A 20 2.99 -2.16 7.84
CA ALA A 20 2.17 -3.00 6.96
C ALA A 20 2.91 -4.28 6.53
N MET A 21 4.19 -4.16 6.14
CA MET A 21 5.01 -5.32 5.75
C MET A 21 5.35 -6.21 6.94
N GLY A 22 5.51 -5.65 8.14
CA GLY A 22 5.65 -6.41 9.39
C GLY A 22 4.41 -7.26 9.70
N LEU A 23 3.22 -6.70 9.46
CA LEU A 23 1.97 -7.46 9.58
C LEU A 23 1.87 -8.57 8.53
N ALA A 24 2.30 -8.30 7.27
CA ALA A 24 2.40 -9.33 6.24
C ALA A 24 3.26 -10.51 6.67
N LEU A 25 4.45 -10.24 7.19
CA LEU A 25 5.36 -11.27 7.69
C LEU A 25 4.73 -12.09 8.82
N ARG A 26 4.05 -11.45 9.77
CA ARG A 26 3.34 -12.12 10.87
C ARG A 26 2.21 -13.01 10.35
N ALA A 27 1.43 -12.53 9.37
CA ALA A 27 0.34 -13.29 8.78
C ALA A 27 0.85 -14.52 8.02
N LEU A 28 1.90 -14.36 7.19
CA LEU A 28 2.56 -15.47 6.49
C LEU A 28 3.09 -16.52 7.48
N GLY A 29 3.75 -16.08 8.56
CA GLY A 29 4.23 -16.98 9.63
C GLY A 29 3.12 -17.74 10.35
N SER A 30 1.89 -17.26 10.24
CA SER A 30 0.67 -17.93 10.78
C SER A 30 -0.09 -18.72 9.71
N GLY A 31 0.50 -18.94 8.53
CA GLY A 31 -0.10 -19.69 7.43
C GLY A 31 -1.22 -18.99 6.68
N LYS A 32 -1.36 -17.66 6.84
CA LYS A 32 -2.36 -16.86 6.13
C LYS A 32 -1.92 -16.53 4.70
N ARG A 33 -2.88 -16.44 3.79
CA ARG A 33 -2.66 -15.96 2.41
C ARG A 33 -2.58 -14.45 2.42
N VAL A 34 -1.48 -13.90 1.92
CA VAL A 34 -1.21 -12.46 1.90
C VAL A 34 -1.10 -11.97 0.47
N VAL A 35 -1.86 -10.93 0.15
CA VAL A 35 -1.82 -10.22 -1.13
C VAL A 35 -1.41 -8.78 -0.87
N ILE A 36 -0.41 -8.29 -1.61
CA ILE A 36 0.15 -6.95 -1.45
C ILE A 36 0.07 -6.19 -2.77
N VAL A 37 -0.55 -5.02 -2.75
CA VAL A 37 -0.50 -4.05 -3.85
C VAL A 37 0.31 -2.85 -3.38
N GLN A 38 1.39 -2.53 -4.07
CA GLN A 38 2.16 -1.31 -3.84
C GLN A 38 1.89 -0.30 -4.96
N PHE A 39 1.19 0.75 -4.65
CA PHE A 39 0.96 1.87 -5.55
C PHE A 39 2.20 2.78 -5.61
N LEU A 40 2.38 3.47 -6.73
CA LEU A 40 3.40 4.51 -6.93
C LEU A 40 4.86 4.05 -6.75
N LYS A 41 5.10 2.77 -6.53
CA LYS A 41 6.41 2.18 -6.29
C LYS A 41 6.85 1.29 -7.45
N GLY A 42 8.00 1.60 -8.03
CA GLY A 42 8.64 0.79 -9.08
C GLY A 42 10.10 0.44 -8.77
N GLY A 43 10.66 1.02 -7.70
CA GLY A 43 12.05 0.82 -7.29
C GLY A 43 12.27 -0.43 -6.43
N ASN A 44 13.51 -0.66 -6.02
CA ASN A 44 13.88 -1.74 -5.13
C ASN A 44 13.38 -1.47 -3.71
N SER A 45 12.85 -2.51 -3.09
CA SER A 45 12.41 -2.53 -1.69
C SER A 45 12.84 -3.87 -1.13
N GLY A 46 13.71 -3.88 -0.13
CA GLY A 46 14.42 -5.09 0.30
C GLY A 46 13.49 -6.18 0.83
N GLU A 47 12.37 -5.81 1.42
CA GLU A 47 11.40 -6.73 2.00
C GLU A 47 10.53 -7.46 0.96
N ILE A 48 10.30 -6.86 -0.20
CA ILE A 48 9.36 -7.39 -1.20
C ILE A 48 9.79 -8.75 -1.77
N PRO A 49 11.06 -8.95 -2.22
CA PRO A 49 11.49 -10.27 -2.69
C PRO A 49 11.39 -11.35 -1.61
N LEU A 50 11.66 -11.01 -0.36
CA LEU A 50 11.57 -11.97 0.76
C LEU A 50 10.13 -12.34 1.07
N LEU A 51 9.21 -11.38 1.07
CA LEU A 51 7.77 -11.64 1.26
C LEU A 51 7.22 -12.53 0.14
N ALA A 52 7.64 -12.30 -1.12
CA ALA A 52 7.29 -13.15 -2.25
C ALA A 52 7.82 -14.58 -2.08
N GLN A 53 9.07 -14.77 -1.64
CA GLN A 53 9.64 -16.10 -1.34
C GLN A 53 8.89 -16.81 -0.22
N LEU A 54 8.33 -16.08 0.73
CA LEU A 54 7.50 -16.62 1.81
C LEU A 54 6.05 -16.90 1.39
N GLY A 55 5.68 -16.61 0.13
CA GLY A 55 4.39 -16.95 -0.43
C GLY A 55 3.39 -15.80 -0.53
N ALA A 56 3.81 -14.55 -0.30
CA ALA A 56 2.95 -13.39 -0.59
C ALA A 56 2.79 -13.19 -2.10
N GLU A 57 1.57 -12.90 -2.55
CA GLU A 57 1.34 -12.41 -3.91
C GLU A 57 1.57 -10.90 -3.97
N ILE A 58 2.40 -10.47 -4.91
CA ILE A 58 2.85 -9.07 -5.00
C ILE A 58 2.42 -8.47 -6.34
N TYR A 59 1.69 -7.35 -6.27
CA TYR A 59 1.30 -6.52 -7.40
C TYR A 59 1.91 -5.14 -7.24
N ARG A 60 2.78 -4.74 -8.15
CA ARG A 60 3.48 -3.45 -8.07
C ARG A 60 3.94 -2.97 -9.43
N GLY A 61 4.41 -1.75 -9.48
CA GLY A 61 4.97 -1.12 -10.66
C GLY A 61 4.30 0.20 -10.97
N LYS A 62 4.98 0.97 -11.78
CA LYS A 62 4.49 2.19 -12.40
C LYS A 62 5.13 2.33 -13.78
N ALA A 63 4.51 3.08 -14.67
CA ALA A 63 5.09 3.37 -15.96
C ALA A 63 6.32 4.28 -15.79
N GLY A 64 7.51 3.73 -16.05
CA GLY A 64 8.79 4.44 -15.91
C GLY A 64 9.26 4.64 -14.46
N GLN A 65 10.33 5.45 -14.31
CA GLN A 65 11.01 5.69 -13.02
C GLN A 65 10.68 7.05 -12.40
N LYS A 66 9.91 7.89 -13.10
CA LYS A 66 9.61 9.26 -12.68
C LYS A 66 8.64 9.28 -11.49
N PHE A 67 8.76 10.31 -10.67
CA PHE A 67 7.69 10.66 -9.73
C PHE A 67 6.47 11.21 -10.48
N VAL A 68 5.27 11.07 -9.90
CA VAL A 68 4.02 11.48 -10.55
C VAL A 68 4.05 12.94 -11.03
N PHE A 69 4.63 13.84 -10.24
CA PHE A 69 4.76 15.26 -10.60
C PHE A 69 5.71 15.53 -11.79
N GLN A 70 6.53 14.55 -12.18
CA GLN A 70 7.45 14.62 -13.32
C GLN A 70 6.88 13.92 -14.57
N MET A 71 5.76 13.23 -14.44
CA MET A 71 5.15 12.44 -15.53
C MET A 71 4.40 13.33 -16.51
N THR A 72 4.47 12.97 -17.79
CA THR A 72 3.57 13.51 -18.82
C THR A 72 2.13 13.01 -18.58
N PRO A 73 1.09 13.64 -19.22
CA PRO A 73 -0.27 13.12 -19.15
C PRO A 73 -0.39 11.66 -19.60
N GLU A 74 0.35 11.26 -20.63
CA GLU A 74 0.36 9.89 -21.16
C GLU A 74 1.01 8.90 -20.17
N GLU A 75 2.10 9.30 -19.53
CA GLU A 75 2.77 8.50 -18.48
C GLU A 75 1.87 8.35 -17.25
N LYS A 76 1.13 9.39 -16.88
CA LYS A 76 0.14 9.33 -15.79
C LYS A 76 -1.00 8.37 -16.13
N ALA A 77 -1.56 8.47 -17.33
CA ALA A 77 -2.62 7.58 -17.79
C ALA A 77 -2.16 6.12 -17.81
N ALA A 78 -0.96 5.83 -18.32
CA ALA A 78 -0.39 4.49 -18.34
C ALA A 78 -0.13 3.95 -16.93
N THR A 79 0.35 4.78 -16.01
CA THR A 79 0.57 4.40 -14.61
C THR A 79 -0.76 4.11 -13.92
N ARG A 80 -1.77 4.95 -14.09
CA ARG A 80 -3.10 4.77 -13.54
C ARG A 80 -3.73 3.46 -14.03
N GLU A 81 -3.66 3.20 -15.33
CA GLU A 81 -4.17 1.96 -15.93
C GLU A 81 -3.47 0.73 -15.35
N LEU A 82 -2.14 0.72 -15.27
CA LEU A 82 -1.38 -0.38 -14.67
C LEU A 82 -1.78 -0.62 -13.21
N GLN A 83 -1.95 0.42 -12.42
CA GLN A 83 -2.33 0.29 -11.02
C GLN A 83 -3.77 -0.20 -10.85
N ASN A 84 -4.69 0.23 -11.72
CA ASN A 84 -6.04 -0.32 -11.74
C ASN A 84 -6.06 -1.81 -12.12
N GLN A 85 -5.26 -2.21 -13.10
CA GLN A 85 -5.11 -3.64 -13.47
C GLN A 85 -4.53 -4.45 -12.32
N ASN A 86 -3.49 -3.95 -11.65
CA ASN A 86 -2.88 -4.60 -10.49
C ASN A 86 -3.89 -4.75 -9.35
N LEU A 87 -4.66 -3.72 -9.05
CA LEU A 87 -5.68 -3.77 -7.99
C LEU A 87 -6.79 -4.77 -8.35
N ALA A 88 -7.30 -4.72 -9.59
CA ALA A 88 -8.32 -5.66 -10.06
C ALA A 88 -7.84 -7.11 -9.99
N ALA A 89 -6.59 -7.38 -10.41
CA ALA A 89 -5.99 -8.71 -10.32
C ALA A 89 -5.82 -9.18 -8.86
N ALA A 90 -5.37 -8.28 -7.98
CA ALA A 90 -5.16 -8.57 -6.57
C ALA A 90 -6.46 -8.93 -5.84
N ILE A 91 -7.54 -8.18 -6.05
CA ILE A 91 -8.83 -8.46 -5.39
C ILE A 91 -9.55 -9.69 -5.93
N ALA A 92 -9.12 -10.21 -7.08
CA ALA A 92 -9.61 -11.48 -7.61
C ALA A 92 -8.96 -12.69 -6.92
N GLN A 93 -7.87 -12.50 -6.17
CA GLN A 93 -7.18 -13.57 -5.45
C GLN A 93 -7.81 -13.81 -4.07
N PRO A 94 -7.83 -15.05 -3.60
CA PRO A 94 -8.25 -15.33 -2.24
C PRO A 94 -7.17 -14.82 -1.26
N ALA A 95 -7.54 -13.89 -0.39
CA ALA A 95 -6.66 -13.31 0.61
C ALA A 95 -7.27 -13.39 2.02
N ASP A 96 -6.43 -13.70 3.00
CA ASP A 96 -6.76 -13.56 4.41
C ASP A 96 -6.27 -12.19 4.94
N LEU A 97 -5.25 -11.62 4.27
CA LEU A 97 -4.75 -10.26 4.47
C LEU A 97 -4.49 -9.60 3.12
N LEU A 98 -5.13 -8.46 2.86
CA LEU A 98 -4.90 -7.58 1.71
C LEU A 98 -4.18 -6.31 2.18
N ILE A 99 -3.02 -6.02 1.61
CA ILE A 99 -2.28 -4.78 1.87
C ILE A 99 -2.30 -3.89 0.64
N LEU A 100 -2.75 -2.66 0.81
CA LEU A 100 -2.84 -1.61 -0.21
C LEU A 100 -1.89 -0.46 0.18
N ASP A 101 -0.60 -0.67 -0.11
CA ASP A 101 0.45 0.27 0.29
C ASP A 101 0.49 1.50 -0.62
N GLU A 102 0.49 2.70 -0.04
CA GLU A 102 0.40 4.00 -0.71
C GLU A 102 -0.95 4.24 -1.43
N ALA A 103 -2.00 3.48 -1.11
CA ALA A 103 -3.29 3.59 -1.79
C ALA A 103 -3.94 4.97 -1.61
N GLY A 104 -3.85 5.55 -0.41
CA GLY A 104 -4.38 6.89 -0.17
C GLY A 104 -3.64 7.98 -0.95
N SER A 105 -2.33 7.84 -1.12
CA SER A 105 -1.55 8.76 -1.95
C SER A 105 -1.86 8.58 -3.45
N ALA A 106 -2.12 7.34 -3.88
CA ALA A 106 -2.55 7.08 -5.25
C ALA A 106 -3.93 7.69 -5.56
N GLU A 107 -4.85 7.67 -4.61
CA GLU A 107 -6.15 8.37 -4.73
C GLU A 107 -5.95 9.89 -4.81
N GLU A 108 -5.19 10.47 -3.89
CA GLU A 108 -4.90 11.92 -3.85
C GLU A 108 -4.31 12.43 -5.17
N LEU A 109 -3.46 11.63 -5.82
CA LEU A 109 -2.78 11.97 -7.07
C LEU A 109 -3.55 11.52 -8.33
N ASP A 110 -4.77 11.01 -8.21
CA ASP A 110 -5.58 10.45 -9.30
C ASP A 110 -4.85 9.32 -10.09
N MET A 111 -4.09 8.49 -9.37
CA MET A 111 -3.34 7.37 -9.93
C MET A 111 -4.04 6.02 -9.75
N VAL A 112 -5.26 6.00 -9.25
CA VAL A 112 -6.12 4.81 -9.11
C VAL A 112 -7.57 5.23 -9.29
N ASP A 113 -8.40 4.31 -9.79
CA ASP A 113 -9.84 4.48 -9.82
C ASP A 113 -10.42 4.40 -8.40
N VAL A 114 -11.07 5.47 -7.95
CA VAL A 114 -11.60 5.59 -6.58
C VAL A 114 -12.70 4.56 -6.30
N ASP A 115 -13.56 4.29 -7.27
CA ASP A 115 -14.65 3.32 -7.10
C ASP A 115 -14.10 1.90 -7.00
N LEU A 116 -13.07 1.57 -7.80
CA LEU A 116 -12.35 0.30 -7.69
C LEU A 116 -11.64 0.16 -6.33
N LEU A 117 -11.01 1.23 -5.84
CA LEU A 117 -10.36 1.24 -4.54
C LEU A 117 -11.39 1.05 -3.41
N LYS A 118 -12.49 1.78 -3.44
CA LYS A 118 -13.59 1.63 -2.48
C LYS A 118 -14.16 0.22 -2.49
N LYS A 119 -14.38 -0.35 -3.67
CA LYS A 119 -14.82 -1.73 -3.81
C LYS A 119 -13.84 -2.71 -3.16
N ALA A 120 -12.54 -2.57 -3.43
CA ALA A 120 -11.50 -3.41 -2.84
C ALA A 120 -11.50 -3.38 -1.30
N VAL A 121 -11.80 -2.23 -0.73
CA VAL A 121 -11.78 -2.00 0.72
C VAL A 121 -13.09 -2.36 1.40
N LEU A 122 -14.20 -1.83 0.88
CA LEU A 122 -15.51 -1.90 1.55
C LEU A 122 -16.29 -3.17 1.21
N GLU A 123 -16.05 -3.76 0.03
CA GLU A 123 -16.74 -4.98 -0.43
C GLU A 123 -15.83 -6.22 -0.34
N ARG A 124 -14.72 -6.15 0.38
CA ARG A 124 -13.83 -7.29 0.59
C ARG A 124 -14.55 -8.44 1.30
N PRO A 125 -14.11 -9.71 1.14
CA PRO A 125 -14.66 -10.83 1.90
C PRO A 125 -14.64 -10.56 3.41
N ALA A 126 -15.70 -10.91 4.10
CA ALA A 126 -15.91 -10.57 5.52
C ALA A 126 -14.78 -11.01 6.46
N GLY A 127 -14.08 -12.11 6.13
CA GLY A 127 -12.92 -12.59 6.90
C GLY A 127 -11.57 -12.04 6.43
N CYS A 128 -11.54 -11.17 5.41
CA CYS A 128 -10.29 -10.61 4.88
C CYS A 128 -9.89 -9.37 5.68
N GLU A 129 -8.76 -9.43 6.36
CA GLU A 129 -8.09 -8.28 6.98
C GLU A 129 -7.55 -7.36 5.88
N CYS A 130 -7.70 -6.05 6.03
CA CYS A 130 -7.22 -5.09 5.04
C CYS A 130 -6.38 -4.01 5.70
N VAL A 131 -5.25 -3.68 5.08
CA VAL A 131 -4.36 -2.60 5.55
C VAL A 131 -4.13 -1.61 4.42
N LEU A 132 -4.38 -0.34 4.67
CA LEU A 132 -3.98 0.75 3.77
C LEU A 132 -2.92 1.62 4.41
N THR A 133 -2.04 2.16 3.58
CA THR A 133 -1.16 3.25 3.98
C THR A 133 -1.46 4.52 3.18
N ALA A 134 -1.34 5.67 3.82
CA ALA A 134 -1.60 6.96 3.22
C ALA A 134 -0.78 8.07 3.89
N HIS A 135 -0.42 9.10 3.14
CA HIS A 135 0.13 10.33 3.73
C HIS A 135 -0.99 11.19 4.33
N ALA A 136 -1.96 11.57 3.52
CA ALA A 136 -3.17 12.30 3.90
C ALA A 136 -4.39 11.52 3.39
N PRO A 137 -5.02 10.68 4.22
CA PRO A 137 -6.13 9.84 3.78
C PRO A 137 -7.39 10.66 3.52
N PRO A 138 -8.21 10.26 2.53
CA PRO A 138 -9.51 10.86 2.32
C PRO A 138 -10.45 10.55 3.49
N GLN A 139 -11.47 11.39 3.69
CA GLN A 139 -12.38 11.27 4.83
C GLN A 139 -13.10 9.92 4.87
N TRP A 140 -13.54 9.41 3.71
CA TRP A 140 -14.22 8.11 3.65
C TRP A 140 -13.38 6.97 4.24
N LEU A 141 -12.06 7.03 4.07
CA LEU A 141 -11.16 6.00 4.57
C LEU A 141 -10.92 6.14 6.09
N LEU A 142 -10.85 7.37 6.60
CA LEU A 142 -10.81 7.65 8.04
C LEU A 142 -12.08 7.15 8.74
N ASP A 143 -13.24 7.36 8.11
CA ASP A 143 -14.53 6.95 8.66
C ASP A 143 -14.73 5.42 8.63
N ALA A 144 -14.15 4.75 7.64
CA ALA A 144 -14.29 3.30 7.45
C ALA A 144 -13.31 2.47 8.30
N ALA A 145 -12.22 3.04 8.75
CA ALA A 145 -11.14 2.32 9.42
C ALA A 145 -11.52 1.87 10.84
N ASP A 146 -11.33 0.57 11.13
CA ASP A 146 -11.45 0.01 12.48
C ASP A 146 -10.22 0.38 13.33
N TYR A 147 -9.02 0.34 12.74
CA TYR A 147 -7.77 0.83 13.31
C TYR A 147 -7.29 2.04 12.50
N SER A 148 -7.17 3.20 13.15
CA SER A 148 -6.60 4.40 12.55
C SER A 148 -5.41 4.87 13.35
N THR A 149 -4.20 4.69 12.78
CA THR A 149 -2.93 5.02 13.44
C THR A 149 -2.22 6.10 12.67
N GLU A 150 -2.08 7.27 13.29
CA GLU A 150 -1.29 8.36 12.73
C GLU A 150 0.17 8.26 13.14
N MET A 151 1.07 8.28 12.15
CA MET A 151 2.52 8.38 12.36
C MET A 151 2.97 9.80 12.11
N LYS A 152 3.35 10.51 13.15
CA LYS A 152 3.79 11.92 13.10
C LYS A 152 5.29 12.05 13.00
N CYS A 153 5.75 12.89 12.08
CA CYS A 153 7.15 13.22 11.92
C CYS A 153 7.57 14.34 12.90
N HIS A 154 8.15 13.95 14.03
CA HIS A 154 8.76 14.92 14.96
C HIS A 154 10.15 15.35 14.52
N ARG A 155 10.91 14.46 13.86
CA ARG A 155 12.25 14.72 13.31
C ARG A 155 12.48 13.79 12.12
N HIS A 156 13.17 14.29 11.10
CA HIS A 156 13.55 13.48 9.94
C HIS A 156 15.02 13.71 9.56
N PRO A 157 15.82 12.66 9.33
CA PRO A 157 17.23 12.77 8.96
C PRO A 157 17.47 13.59 7.69
N TYR A 158 16.50 13.62 6.77
CA TYR A 158 16.55 14.43 5.56
C TYR A 158 16.80 15.92 5.85
N GLN A 159 16.26 16.45 6.94
CA GLN A 159 16.48 17.83 7.38
C GLN A 159 17.96 18.13 7.70
N LYS A 160 18.75 17.08 7.95
CA LYS A 160 20.20 17.13 8.17
C LYS A 160 21.00 16.68 6.93
N GLY A 161 20.36 16.55 5.76
CA GLY A 161 20.99 16.11 4.52
C GLY A 161 21.31 14.61 4.45
N ILE A 162 20.79 13.80 5.38
CA ILE A 162 20.98 12.34 5.35
C ILE A 162 20.00 11.74 4.37
N LYS A 163 20.52 11.08 3.33
CA LYS A 163 19.74 10.40 2.29
C LYS A 163 19.22 9.04 2.76
N ALA A 164 18.23 8.52 2.03
CA ALA A 164 17.71 7.16 2.23
C ALA A 164 18.84 6.12 2.10
N ARG A 165 18.87 5.13 2.99
CA ARG A 165 19.90 4.10 3.10
C ARG A 165 19.33 2.73 2.76
N LYS A 166 20.10 1.93 2.02
CA LYS A 166 19.74 0.57 1.67
C LYS A 166 19.59 -0.30 2.92
N GLY A 167 18.50 -1.08 2.96
CA GLY A 167 18.19 -1.97 4.09
C GLY A 167 17.57 -1.27 5.30
N ILE A 168 17.38 0.08 5.24
CA ILE A 168 16.75 0.87 6.31
C ILE A 168 15.52 1.61 5.75
N GLU A 169 15.69 2.41 4.72
CA GLU A 169 14.58 3.12 4.09
C GLU A 169 14.04 2.43 2.82
N TYR A 170 14.83 1.55 2.20
CA TYR A 170 14.43 0.77 1.01
C TYR A 170 15.15 -0.57 0.89
#